data_e52ba78caa0a4f3b1080f841856e4437
#
_entry.id   e52ba78caa0a4f3b1080f841856e4437
#
_cell.length_a   1.000
_cell.length_b   1.000
_cell.length_c   1.000
_cell.angle_alpha   90.00
_cell.angle_beta   90.00
_cell.angle_gamma   90.00
#
_symmetry.space_group_name_H-M   'P 1'
#
loop_
_entity.id
_entity.type
_entity.pdbx_description
1 polymer ?
#
loop_
_entity_poly.entity_id
_entity_poly.type
_entity_poly.pdbx_seq_one_letter_code
_entity_poly.pdbx_strand_id
1 'polypeptide(L)'
;DTETSGIDIVATYAGLEIIGGDLDLTLAANFTETDVTNLFTPSGSGLELVDVDDVFSTQDISIIEEWQPDDRISFNANWGRDALRVNLALNRYGEYTVTEGGRQTYGAEMLTDINVSYAFDNGVTVNLSGNNIFDVTPDKNKIGNSRTGVIEDGPGGAVIVDSAGVFQYSRRSAPFGFNGAYFSVGASWNF
;
A
#
# COMPACT_ATOMS: atom_id res chain seq x y z
N ASP A 1 9.98 -14.01 -19.40
CA ASP A 1 10.75 -14.29 -18.18
C ASP A 1 10.80 -13.02 -17.33
N THR A 2 10.78 -13.20 -16.03
CA THR A 2 10.93 -12.14 -15.05
C THR A 2 12.07 -12.48 -14.09
N GLU A 3 12.77 -11.47 -13.63
CA GLU A 3 13.78 -11.57 -12.57
C GLU A 3 13.35 -10.67 -11.42
N THR A 4 13.35 -11.22 -10.20
CA THR A 4 13.06 -10.45 -9.00
C THR A 4 14.23 -10.56 -8.05
N SER A 5 14.73 -9.42 -7.59
CA SER A 5 15.76 -9.33 -6.57
C SER A 5 15.30 -8.46 -5.42
N GLY A 6 15.83 -8.70 -4.22
CA GLY A 6 15.42 -7.92 -3.08
C GLY A 6 16.27 -8.11 -1.84
N ILE A 7 16.06 -7.21 -0.87
CA ILE A 7 16.71 -7.22 0.42
C ILE A 7 15.66 -7.02 1.51
N ASP A 8 15.64 -7.95 2.46
CA ASP A 8 14.84 -7.83 3.68
C ASP A 8 15.75 -7.53 4.87
N ILE A 9 15.37 -6.54 5.65
CA ILE A 9 16.07 -6.15 6.87
C ILE A 9 15.08 -6.20 8.03
N VAL A 10 15.41 -6.91 9.09
CA VAL A 10 14.67 -6.89 10.35
C VAL A 10 15.62 -6.63 11.50
N ALA A 11 15.31 -5.63 12.31
CA ALA A 11 16.04 -5.31 13.53
C ALA A 11 15.06 -5.15 14.70
N THR A 12 15.37 -5.81 15.81
CA THR A 12 14.59 -5.73 17.05
C THR A 12 15.48 -5.33 18.21
N TYR A 13 14.96 -4.48 19.08
CA TYR A 13 15.57 -4.13 20.35
C TYR A 13 14.49 -4.21 21.44
N ALA A 14 14.73 -4.99 22.46
CA ALA A 14 13.74 -5.23 23.51
C ALA A 14 14.27 -4.81 24.89
N GLY A 15 13.35 -4.35 25.75
CA GLY A 15 13.61 -4.06 27.16
C GLY A 15 14.39 -2.76 27.40
N LEU A 16 14.19 -1.74 26.56
CA LEU A 16 14.73 -0.41 26.84
C LEU A 16 13.89 0.27 27.93
N GLU A 17 14.46 0.47 29.11
CA GLU A 17 13.77 1.23 30.16
C GLU A 17 13.66 2.72 29.80
N ILE A 18 12.43 3.21 29.66
CA ILE A 18 12.14 4.62 29.39
C ILE A 18 10.86 5.05 30.12
N ILE A 19 10.88 6.20 30.80
CA ILE A 19 9.73 6.76 31.52
C ILE A 19 9.14 5.75 32.55
N GLY A 20 10.02 4.91 33.14
CA GLY A 20 9.63 3.89 34.12
C GLY A 20 8.79 2.74 33.56
N GLY A 21 8.89 2.45 32.30
CA GLY A 21 8.31 1.31 31.59
C GLY A 21 9.30 0.72 30.62
N ASP A 22 8.95 -0.42 30.04
CA ASP A 22 9.73 -1.15 29.05
C ASP A 22 9.29 -0.79 27.63
N LEU A 23 10.25 -0.50 26.76
CA LEU A 23 10.06 -0.18 25.36
C LEU A 23 10.72 -1.24 24.48
N ASP A 24 9.93 -1.84 23.60
CA ASP A 24 10.40 -2.73 22.54
C ASP A 24 10.27 -2.03 21.20
N LEU A 25 11.32 -2.10 20.39
CA LEU A 25 11.40 -1.51 19.07
C LEU A 25 11.58 -2.58 18.00
N THR A 26 10.88 -2.45 16.89
CA THR A 26 11.08 -3.30 15.71
C THR A 26 11.10 -2.43 14.47
N LEU A 27 12.13 -2.61 13.66
CA LEU A 27 12.24 -2.06 12.31
C LEU A 27 12.24 -3.22 11.32
N ALA A 28 11.38 -3.14 10.30
CA ALA A 28 11.41 -4.04 9.16
C ALA A 28 11.43 -3.21 7.88
N ALA A 29 12.32 -3.55 6.96
CA ALA A 29 12.40 -2.91 5.65
C ALA A 29 12.53 -3.99 4.57
N ASN A 30 11.76 -3.83 3.51
CA ASN A 30 11.81 -4.62 2.30
C ASN A 30 12.14 -3.69 1.14
N PHE A 31 13.06 -4.10 0.28
CA PHE A 31 13.40 -3.47 -0.99
C PHE A 31 13.37 -4.57 -2.03
N THR A 32 12.51 -4.44 -3.04
CA THR A 32 12.31 -5.48 -4.07
C THR A 32 12.20 -4.81 -5.42
N GLU A 33 12.94 -5.32 -6.39
CA GLU A 33 12.88 -4.89 -7.78
C GLU A 33 12.52 -6.10 -8.65
N THR A 34 11.63 -5.90 -9.59
CA THR A 34 11.21 -6.94 -10.54
C THR A 34 11.27 -6.41 -11.95
N ASP A 35 12.04 -7.09 -12.80
CA ASP A 35 12.25 -6.75 -14.20
C ASP A 35 11.68 -7.84 -15.11
N VAL A 36 11.09 -7.45 -16.24
CA VAL A 36 10.76 -8.36 -17.34
C VAL A 36 11.97 -8.47 -18.27
N THR A 37 12.70 -9.57 -18.14
CA THR A 37 13.99 -9.76 -18.82
C THR A 37 13.87 -10.33 -20.22
N ASN A 38 12.79 -11.06 -20.54
CA ASN A 38 12.58 -11.64 -21.84
C ASN A 38 11.10 -11.88 -22.15
N LEU A 39 10.68 -11.47 -23.32
CA LEU A 39 9.37 -11.72 -23.88
C LEU A 39 9.50 -12.68 -25.06
N PHE A 40 8.70 -13.73 -25.09
CA PHE A 40 8.66 -14.66 -26.21
C PHE A 40 7.28 -15.31 -26.37
N THR A 41 6.94 -15.67 -27.58
CA THR A 41 5.77 -16.51 -27.86
C THR A 41 6.24 -17.97 -28.00
N PRO A 42 5.61 -18.93 -27.28
CA PRO A 42 6.02 -20.34 -27.36
C PRO A 42 5.84 -20.90 -28.78
N SER A 43 6.84 -21.61 -29.29
CA SER A 43 6.76 -22.29 -30.58
C SER A 43 5.65 -23.34 -30.60
N GLY A 44 4.86 -23.40 -31.67
CA GLY A 44 3.73 -24.31 -31.79
C GLY A 44 2.44 -23.83 -31.13
N SER A 45 2.44 -22.63 -30.56
CA SER A 45 1.25 -22.04 -29.95
C SER A 45 0.25 -21.45 -30.95
N GLY A 46 0.67 -21.27 -32.20
CA GLY A 46 -0.09 -20.54 -33.23
C GLY A 46 0.06 -19.01 -33.11
N LEU A 47 0.87 -18.54 -32.19
CA LEU A 47 1.17 -17.13 -31.95
C LEU A 47 2.47 -16.66 -32.60
N GLU A 48 3.18 -17.56 -33.32
CA GLU A 48 4.49 -17.25 -33.94
C GLU A 48 4.41 -16.17 -35.04
N LEU A 49 3.20 -15.90 -35.53
CA LEU A 49 2.96 -14.84 -36.53
C LEU A 49 2.50 -13.52 -35.91
N VAL A 50 2.34 -13.49 -34.58
CA VAL A 50 1.91 -12.30 -33.84
C VAL A 50 3.17 -11.64 -33.28
N ASP A 51 3.26 -10.33 -33.42
CA ASP A 51 4.35 -9.58 -32.78
C ASP A 51 4.25 -9.76 -31.26
N VAL A 52 5.38 -9.92 -30.59
CA VAL A 52 5.45 -10.05 -29.14
C VAL A 52 4.81 -8.83 -28.45
N ASP A 53 5.00 -7.65 -29.02
CA ASP A 53 4.43 -6.40 -28.50
C ASP A 53 2.90 -6.32 -28.64
N ASP A 54 2.30 -7.12 -29.53
CA ASP A 54 0.84 -7.26 -29.63
C ASP A 54 0.26 -8.19 -28.53
N VAL A 55 1.11 -9.08 -27.98
CA VAL A 55 0.75 -10.01 -26.91
C VAL A 55 1.02 -9.44 -25.52
N PHE A 56 2.15 -8.74 -25.40
CA PHE A 56 2.62 -8.12 -24.16
C PHE A 56 2.78 -6.61 -24.37
N SER A 57 1.74 -5.86 -24.04
CA SER A 57 1.79 -4.41 -24.16
C SER A 57 2.76 -3.79 -23.13
N THR A 58 3.22 -2.58 -23.39
CA THR A 58 4.01 -1.79 -22.44
C THR A 58 3.27 -1.66 -21.09
N GLN A 59 1.93 -1.66 -21.09
CA GLN A 59 1.16 -1.64 -19.88
C GLN A 59 1.26 -2.95 -19.09
N ASP A 60 1.25 -4.11 -19.78
CA ASP A 60 1.39 -5.42 -19.11
C ASP A 60 2.74 -5.56 -18.43
N ILE A 61 3.81 -5.07 -19.08
CA ILE A 61 5.15 -5.02 -18.51
C ILE A 61 5.15 -4.10 -17.27
N SER A 62 4.61 -2.90 -17.39
CA SER A 62 4.61 -1.95 -16.29
C SER A 62 3.79 -2.41 -15.08
N ILE A 63 2.75 -3.26 -15.29
CA ILE A 63 2.01 -3.87 -14.17
C ILE A 63 2.93 -4.74 -13.31
N ILE A 64 3.88 -5.41 -13.93
CA ILE A 64 4.83 -6.29 -13.24
C ILE A 64 5.93 -5.47 -12.56
N GLU A 65 6.45 -4.46 -13.25
CA GLU A 65 7.64 -3.73 -12.85
C GLU A 65 7.35 -2.52 -11.95
N GLU A 66 6.23 -1.82 -12.12
CA GLU A 66 6.07 -0.46 -11.60
C GLU A 66 4.81 -0.22 -10.75
N TRP A 67 3.79 -1.11 -10.82
CA TRP A 67 2.50 -0.84 -10.17
C TRP A 67 2.48 -1.12 -8.67
N GLN A 68 3.59 -1.58 -8.12
CA GLN A 68 3.77 -1.76 -6.68
C GLN A 68 5.01 -0.98 -6.23
N PRO A 69 5.03 -0.45 -5.00
CA PRO A 69 6.23 0.16 -4.46
C PRO A 69 7.39 -0.84 -4.35
N ASP A 70 8.57 -0.43 -4.76
CA ASP A 70 9.80 -1.21 -4.63
C ASP A 70 10.31 -1.25 -3.20
N ASP A 71 9.83 -0.35 -2.34
CA ASP A 71 10.23 -0.32 -0.95
C ASP A 71 9.03 -0.20 0.01
N ARG A 72 9.16 -0.89 1.14
CA ARG A 72 8.27 -0.77 2.29
C ARG A 72 9.06 -0.80 3.57
N ILE A 73 8.83 0.18 4.45
CA ILE A 73 9.49 0.26 5.75
C ILE A 73 8.41 0.34 6.84
N SER A 74 8.54 -0.52 7.85
CA SER A 74 7.68 -0.54 9.02
C SER A 74 8.51 -0.34 10.28
N PHE A 75 8.08 0.57 11.14
CA PHE A 75 8.66 0.75 12.46
C PHE A 75 7.57 0.60 13.50
N ASN A 76 7.81 -0.22 14.53
CA ASN A 76 6.92 -0.43 15.65
C ASN A 76 7.64 -0.12 16.96
N ALA A 77 6.97 0.63 17.84
CA ALA A 77 7.38 0.90 19.20
C ALA A 77 6.28 0.45 20.16
N ASN A 78 6.59 -0.50 21.02
CA ASN A 78 5.68 -1.03 22.03
C ASN A 78 6.20 -0.62 23.40
N TRP A 79 5.51 0.27 24.07
CA TRP A 79 5.85 0.69 25.42
C TRP A 79 4.82 0.19 26.42
N GLY A 80 5.30 -0.31 27.55
CA GLY A 80 4.47 -0.83 28.61
C GLY A 80 4.92 -0.42 29.99
N ARG A 81 3.97 0.02 30.82
CA ARG A 81 4.18 0.28 32.24
C ARG A 81 2.94 -0.11 33.03
N ASP A 82 3.12 -0.98 34.03
CA ASP A 82 2.02 -1.47 34.85
C ASP A 82 0.84 -1.97 34.00
N ALA A 83 -0.32 -1.35 34.14
CA ALA A 83 -1.53 -1.64 33.38
C ALA A 83 -1.62 -0.93 32.01
N LEU A 84 -0.75 0.02 31.74
CA LEU A 84 -0.77 0.83 30.52
C LEU A 84 0.12 0.22 29.44
N ARG A 85 -0.40 0.15 28.22
CA ARG A 85 0.32 -0.24 27.01
C ARG A 85 0.08 0.80 25.93
N VAL A 86 1.14 1.17 25.23
CA VAL A 86 1.10 2.08 24.09
C VAL A 86 1.86 1.44 22.94
N ASN A 87 1.22 1.33 21.80
CA ASN A 87 1.85 0.91 20.55
C ASN A 87 1.80 2.08 19.56
N LEU A 88 2.92 2.35 18.91
CA LEU A 88 3.05 3.27 17.78
C LEU A 88 3.59 2.47 16.59
N ALA A 89 2.90 2.55 15.47
CA ALA A 89 3.36 1.96 14.21
C ALA A 89 3.48 3.04 13.15
N LEU A 90 4.63 3.07 12.47
CA LEU A 90 4.90 3.89 11.30
C LEU A 90 5.10 2.96 10.11
N ASN A 91 4.32 3.15 9.05
CA ASN A 91 4.40 2.37 7.83
C ASN A 91 4.64 3.30 6.65
N ARG A 92 5.84 3.23 6.06
CA ARG A 92 6.16 3.91 4.81
C ARG A 92 5.95 2.96 3.65
N TYR A 93 5.30 3.44 2.63
CA TYR A 93 5.17 2.83 1.31
C TYR A 93 5.92 3.68 0.32
N GLY A 94 6.75 3.07 -0.52
CA GLY A 94 7.49 3.74 -1.58
C GLY A 94 6.58 4.32 -2.66
N GLU A 95 7.18 5.03 -3.59
CA GLU A 95 6.47 5.48 -4.78
C GLU A 95 6.17 4.31 -5.72
N TYR A 96 5.15 4.47 -6.56
CA TYR A 96 4.79 3.51 -7.59
C TYR A 96 4.22 4.24 -8.81
N THR A 97 4.27 3.60 -9.96
CA THR A 97 3.80 4.20 -11.21
C THR A 97 2.70 3.36 -11.83
N VAL A 98 1.62 3.99 -12.25
CA VAL A 98 0.53 3.36 -12.99
C VAL A 98 0.49 3.94 -14.40
N THR A 99 0.36 3.07 -15.41
CA THR A 99 0.39 3.44 -16.83
C THR A 99 -0.97 3.34 -17.51
N GLU A 100 -2.03 3.01 -16.78
CA GLU A 100 -3.39 2.91 -17.32
C GLU A 100 -3.91 4.28 -17.80
N GLY A 101 -4.13 4.44 -19.10
CA GLY A 101 -4.61 5.68 -19.70
C GLY A 101 -3.61 6.84 -19.72
N GLY A 102 -2.39 6.59 -19.27
CA GLY A 102 -1.28 7.51 -19.19
C GLY A 102 -0.37 7.16 -18.01
N ARG A 103 0.87 7.64 -18.04
CA ARG A 103 1.85 7.35 -17.00
C ARG A 103 1.73 8.36 -15.86
N GLN A 104 1.48 7.90 -14.65
CA GLN A 104 1.48 8.71 -13.44
C GLN A 104 2.23 8.00 -12.31
N THR A 105 3.20 8.70 -11.72
CA THR A 105 3.85 8.28 -10.48
C THR A 105 3.10 8.86 -9.29
N TYR A 106 2.83 8.01 -8.32
CA TYR A 106 2.23 8.31 -7.02
C TYR A 106 3.35 8.33 -5.99
N GLY A 107 3.45 9.39 -5.22
CA GLY A 107 4.53 9.60 -4.26
C GLY A 107 4.53 8.60 -3.11
N ALA A 108 5.67 8.50 -2.46
CA ALA A 108 5.80 7.72 -1.24
C ALA A 108 5.04 8.37 -0.09
N GLU A 109 4.37 7.54 0.72
CA GLU A 109 3.54 7.99 1.84
C GLU A 109 3.88 7.26 3.13
N MET A 110 3.64 7.92 4.27
CA MET A 110 3.87 7.34 5.58
C MET A 110 2.60 7.40 6.44
N LEU A 111 2.10 6.25 6.84
CA LEU A 111 0.95 6.10 7.71
C LEU A 111 1.40 5.92 9.16
N THR A 112 0.67 6.53 10.07
CA THR A 112 0.93 6.44 11.51
C THR A 112 -0.30 5.88 12.21
N ASP A 113 -0.10 4.79 12.93
CA ASP A 113 -1.13 4.16 13.75
C ASP A 113 -0.72 4.23 15.23
N ILE A 114 -1.71 4.42 16.10
CA ILE A 114 -1.52 4.41 17.55
C ILE A 114 -2.55 3.53 18.22
N ASN A 115 -2.12 2.76 19.20
CA ASN A 115 -3.02 2.02 20.08
C ASN A 115 -2.61 2.27 21.53
N VAL A 116 -3.60 2.56 22.38
CA VAL A 116 -3.44 2.73 23.81
C VAL A 116 -4.41 1.80 24.54
N SER A 117 -3.87 0.97 25.44
CA SER A 117 -4.66 0.03 26.22
C SER A 117 -4.38 0.22 27.70
N TYR A 118 -5.45 0.20 28.51
CA TYR A 118 -5.35 0.25 29.96
C TYR A 118 -6.21 -0.86 30.60
N ALA A 119 -5.56 -1.69 31.42
CA ALA A 119 -6.22 -2.76 32.18
C ALA A 119 -6.50 -2.30 33.62
N PHE A 120 -7.78 -2.18 33.98
CA PHE A 120 -8.21 -1.80 35.31
C PHE A 120 -8.21 -3.01 36.26
N ASP A 121 -8.03 -2.79 37.55
CA ASP A 121 -8.00 -3.84 38.58
C ASP A 121 -9.32 -4.62 38.70
N ASN A 122 -10.42 -4.09 38.22
CA ASN A 122 -11.74 -4.73 38.21
C ASN A 122 -11.95 -5.68 37.02
N GLY A 123 -10.90 -6.03 36.28
CA GLY A 123 -10.96 -6.92 35.11
C GLY A 123 -11.41 -6.25 33.80
N VAL A 124 -11.71 -4.96 33.82
CA VAL A 124 -12.03 -4.20 32.59
C VAL A 124 -10.75 -3.77 31.90
N THR A 125 -10.67 -3.96 30.58
CA THR A 125 -9.63 -3.38 29.73
C THR A 125 -10.26 -2.46 28.70
N VAL A 126 -9.75 -1.25 28.58
CA VAL A 126 -10.17 -0.28 27.56
C VAL A 126 -9.06 -0.10 26.53
N ASN A 127 -9.43 -0.10 25.26
CA ASN A 127 -8.53 0.12 24.13
C ASN A 127 -9.00 1.33 23.33
N LEU A 128 -8.05 2.21 22.98
CA LEU A 128 -8.24 3.32 22.07
C LEU A 128 -7.31 3.10 20.88
N SER A 129 -7.84 3.08 19.68
CA SER A 129 -7.04 2.91 18.47
C SER A 129 -7.29 4.05 17.49
N GLY A 130 -6.22 4.55 16.90
CA GLY A 130 -6.24 5.45 15.76
C GLY A 130 -5.39 4.85 14.66
N ASN A 131 -5.98 4.64 13.50
CA ASN A 131 -5.27 4.19 12.32
C ASN A 131 -5.16 5.35 11.35
N ASN A 132 -3.98 5.51 10.76
CA ASN A 132 -3.69 6.61 9.86
C ASN A 132 -4.08 7.97 10.46
N ILE A 133 -3.59 8.26 11.67
CA ILE A 133 -4.04 9.40 12.49
C ILE A 133 -3.80 10.77 11.85
N PHE A 134 -2.96 10.85 10.82
CA PHE A 134 -2.69 12.06 10.06
C PHE A 134 -3.52 12.19 8.77
N ASP A 135 -4.49 11.29 8.55
CA ASP A 135 -5.42 11.32 7.41
C ASP A 135 -4.71 11.29 6.05
N VAL A 136 -3.62 10.53 5.98
CA VAL A 136 -2.82 10.37 4.74
C VAL A 136 -3.63 9.59 3.72
N THR A 137 -3.65 10.06 2.48
CA THR A 137 -4.26 9.38 1.33
C THR A 137 -3.25 9.27 0.19
N PRO A 138 -3.38 8.31 -0.72
CA PRO A 138 -2.57 8.30 -1.93
C PRO A 138 -2.72 9.59 -2.74
N ASP A 139 -1.75 9.89 -3.57
CA ASP A 139 -1.88 10.96 -4.55
C ASP A 139 -3.13 10.81 -5.40
N LYS A 140 -3.77 11.95 -5.71
CA LYS A 140 -4.94 11.97 -6.58
C LYS A 140 -4.57 11.71 -8.04
N ASN A 141 -5.49 11.07 -8.77
CA ASN A 141 -5.36 10.93 -10.21
C ASN A 141 -5.27 12.30 -10.88
N LYS A 142 -4.25 12.50 -11.70
CA LYS A 142 -3.99 13.73 -12.48
C LYS A 142 -4.28 13.54 -13.95
N ILE A 143 -4.25 12.31 -14.43
CA ILE A 143 -4.54 11.95 -15.82
C ILE A 143 -5.80 11.10 -15.87
N GLY A 144 -6.44 11.07 -17.03
CA GLY A 144 -7.64 10.28 -17.30
C GLY A 144 -7.39 8.77 -17.33
N ASN A 145 -6.49 8.31 -16.49
CA ASN A 145 -6.37 6.89 -16.21
C ASN A 145 -7.55 6.47 -15.33
N SER A 146 -7.93 5.24 -15.35
CA SER A 146 -8.98 4.72 -14.49
C SER A 146 -10.36 5.32 -14.73
N ARG A 147 -10.84 5.35 -15.95
CA ARG A 147 -12.25 5.66 -16.22
C ARG A 147 -12.73 6.99 -15.66
N THR A 148 -11.96 8.04 -15.82
CA THR A 148 -12.34 9.38 -15.37
C THR A 148 -13.32 10.06 -16.30
N GLY A 149 -13.97 9.39 -17.19
CA GLY A 149 -14.82 10.14 -18.00
C GLY A 149 -15.29 9.52 -19.30
N VAL A 150 -15.13 10.25 -20.33
CA VAL A 150 -15.76 10.06 -21.61
C VAL A 150 -14.96 9.08 -22.45
N ILE A 151 -15.53 7.95 -22.77
CA ILE A 151 -15.02 7.07 -23.83
C ILE A 151 -15.69 7.48 -25.13
N GLU A 152 -14.89 7.95 -26.10
CA GLU A 152 -15.37 8.14 -27.47
C GLU A 152 -15.51 6.77 -28.13
N ASP A 153 -16.72 6.35 -28.42
CA ASP A 153 -17.01 5.11 -29.13
C ASP A 153 -17.00 5.37 -30.65
N GLY A 154 -15.82 5.29 -31.25
CA GLY A 154 -15.60 5.36 -32.69
C GLY A 154 -15.72 6.74 -33.35
N PRO A 155 -15.58 6.83 -34.69
CA PRO A 155 -15.60 8.10 -35.41
C PRO A 155 -16.98 8.76 -35.38
N GLY A 156 -17.12 9.83 -34.64
CA GLY A 156 -18.37 10.55 -34.42
C GLY A 156 -19.29 9.89 -33.40
N GLY A 157 -18.72 9.00 -32.58
CA GLY A 157 -19.43 8.16 -31.65
C GLY A 157 -19.98 8.89 -30.43
N ALA A 158 -20.92 8.18 -29.80
CA ALA A 158 -21.52 8.60 -28.55
C ALA A 158 -20.46 8.62 -27.44
N VAL A 159 -20.46 9.70 -26.70
CA VAL A 159 -19.69 9.83 -25.49
C VAL A 159 -20.32 8.94 -24.41
N ILE A 160 -19.73 7.79 -24.14
CA ILE A 160 -20.16 6.95 -23.03
C ILE A 160 -19.46 7.48 -21.78
N VAL A 161 -20.23 8.08 -20.89
CA VAL A 161 -19.76 8.38 -19.54
C VAL A 161 -19.65 7.04 -18.82
N ASP A 162 -18.43 6.64 -18.52
CA ASP A 162 -18.20 5.46 -17.71
C ASP A 162 -18.91 5.63 -16.36
N SER A 163 -19.57 4.55 -15.92
CA SER A 163 -20.26 4.48 -14.63
C SER A 163 -19.37 4.83 -13.42
N ALA A 164 -18.07 4.79 -13.63
CA ALA A 164 -17.09 5.15 -12.64
C ALA A 164 -16.84 6.65 -12.50
N GLY A 165 -17.25 7.42 -13.47
CA GLY A 165 -17.27 8.87 -13.52
C GLY A 165 -16.01 9.58 -13.03
N VAL A 166 -15.61 9.35 -11.82
CA VAL A 166 -14.41 9.96 -11.24
C VAL A 166 -13.86 9.07 -10.13
N PHE A 167 -12.77 8.39 -10.40
CA PHE A 167 -11.93 7.86 -9.35
C PHE A 167 -10.91 8.92 -8.94
N GLN A 168 -11.04 9.41 -7.73
CA GLN A 168 -10.11 10.40 -7.17
C GLN A 168 -8.72 9.80 -6.98
N TYR A 169 -8.65 8.50 -6.68
CA TYR A 169 -7.44 7.73 -6.43
C TYR A 169 -7.32 6.58 -7.44
N SER A 170 -6.11 6.05 -7.60
CA SER A 170 -5.90 4.88 -8.45
C SER A 170 -6.75 3.70 -7.95
N ARG A 171 -7.47 3.06 -8.88
CA ARG A 171 -8.25 1.85 -8.62
C ARG A 171 -7.45 0.58 -8.92
N ARG A 172 -6.31 0.69 -9.57
CA ARG A 172 -5.50 -0.43 -10.04
C ARG A 172 -4.41 -0.81 -9.08
N SER A 173 -3.81 0.18 -8.46
CA SER A 173 -2.82 -0.01 -7.44
C SER A 173 -3.05 0.98 -6.30
N ALA A 174 -3.13 0.46 -5.10
CA ALA A 174 -3.22 1.22 -3.87
C ALA A 174 -2.53 0.41 -2.77
N PRO A 175 -1.26 0.69 -2.47
CA PRO A 175 -0.48 -0.06 -1.48
C PRO A 175 -1.06 0.07 -0.07
N PHE A 176 -1.92 1.07 0.16
CA PHE A 176 -2.68 1.27 1.39
C PHE A 176 -4.07 1.84 1.08
N GLY A 177 -4.97 1.82 2.07
CA GLY A 177 -6.34 2.30 1.89
C GLY A 177 -6.43 3.82 1.75
N PHE A 178 -7.43 4.29 1.01
CA PHE A 178 -7.73 5.71 0.79
C PHE A 178 -8.91 6.22 1.65
N ASN A 179 -9.27 5.50 2.69
CA ASN A 179 -10.38 5.87 3.59
C ASN A 179 -10.00 6.96 4.61
N GLY A 180 -8.71 7.32 4.68
CA GLY A 180 -8.22 8.29 5.63
C GLY A 180 -8.13 7.79 7.07
N ALA A 181 -8.22 8.71 8.03
CA ALA A 181 -8.10 8.39 9.44
C ALA A 181 -9.31 7.61 9.99
N TYR A 182 -9.04 6.64 10.84
CA TYR A 182 -10.06 5.86 11.52
C TYR A 182 -9.73 5.73 13.01
N PHE A 183 -10.72 5.98 13.86
CA PHE A 183 -10.60 5.88 15.32
C PHE A 183 -11.59 4.88 15.88
N SER A 184 -11.18 4.09 16.85
CA SER A 184 -12.05 3.15 17.53
C SER A 184 -11.80 3.11 19.03
N VAL A 185 -12.86 2.77 19.77
CA VAL A 185 -12.83 2.50 21.21
C VAL A 185 -13.40 1.12 21.45
N GLY A 186 -12.68 0.32 22.22
CA GLY A 186 -13.10 -1.01 22.63
C GLY A 186 -13.00 -1.18 24.14
N ALA A 187 -13.87 -2.03 24.70
CA ALA A 187 -13.76 -2.46 26.07
C ALA A 187 -14.02 -3.96 26.17
N SER A 188 -13.24 -4.65 27.00
CA SER A 188 -13.43 -6.06 27.34
C SER A 188 -13.44 -6.24 28.85
N TRP A 189 -14.12 -7.26 29.33
CA TRP A 189 -14.21 -7.56 30.76
C TRP A 189 -13.98 -9.06 30.98
N ASN A 190 -13.01 -9.35 31.83
CA ASN A 190 -12.73 -10.69 32.32
C ASN A 190 -13.28 -10.80 33.75
N PHE A 191 -14.19 -11.74 33.97
CA PHE A 191 -14.85 -11.99 35.25
C PHE A 191 -14.55 -13.39 35.75
#